data_9bbda8985ce4df3a1c002481cf5527c8
#
_entry.id   9bbda8985ce4df3a1c002481cf5527c8
#
_cell.length_a   1.000
_cell.length_b   1.000
_cell.length_c   1.000
_cell.angle_alpha   90.00
_cell.angle_beta   90.00
_cell.angle_gamma   90.00
#
_symmetry.space_group_name_H-M   'P 1'
#
loop_
_entity.id
_entity.type
_entity.pdbx_description
1 polymer ?
#
loop_
_entity_poly.entity_id
_entity_poly.type
_entity_poly.pdbx_seq_one_letter_code
_entity_poly.pdbx_strand_id
1 'polypeptide(L)'
;MGQYIIDAHAHLWLNVDTVVNGFAIHPLEPNRSRSLFFGEERQMLPPYMIDGQNTAERFLSNMDYAQVSAAVITQEFIDGLQNSYLLQVQQRYPDRFFCFGMPELRNSGFCDEAKRLIAQGFRGIKVPAARLPQQFLNDEMMQMFHYMEQHNIILGIELMDGDAQVAQMETVIHECPQLKIAIGHFGMVTRPNWMSQIRLARHENVYIESGGITWLFNDEFYPYPSAIKAIKKAADEVGWHKLMWGSDYPRTITAITYKMSYDFVTKSKEVADDEKALFLYKNAQKFFGFGELIELPYIKNMSE
;
A
#
# COMPACT_ATOMS: atom_id res chain seq x y z
N MET A 1 10.80 25.78 -0.69
CA MET A 1 9.98 24.94 0.19
C MET A 1 10.27 23.50 -0.16
N GLY A 2 10.65 22.66 0.81
CA GLY A 2 10.84 21.22 0.57
C GLY A 2 9.54 20.60 0.07
N GLN A 3 9.64 19.66 -0.85
CA GLN A 3 8.49 18.90 -1.31
C GLN A 3 8.26 17.76 -0.31
N TYR A 4 7.12 17.76 0.40
CA TYR A 4 6.74 16.62 1.23
C TYR A 4 6.46 15.39 0.37
N ILE A 5 6.70 14.21 0.93
CA ILE A 5 6.39 12.91 0.31
C ILE A 5 5.66 12.05 1.36
N ILE A 6 4.57 11.41 0.96
CA ILE A 6 3.86 10.40 1.75
C ILE A 6 3.79 9.11 0.95
N ASP A 7 4.28 8.03 1.52
CA ASP A 7 4.18 6.70 0.94
C ASP A 7 2.81 6.09 1.31
N ALA A 8 1.93 5.93 0.35
CA ALA A 8 0.59 5.39 0.59
C ALA A 8 0.54 3.85 0.66
N HIS A 9 1.68 3.15 0.49
CA HIS A 9 1.73 1.69 0.51
C HIS A 9 3.12 1.17 0.88
N ALA A 10 3.27 0.71 2.10
CA ALA A 10 4.48 0.05 2.58
C ALA A 10 4.10 -1.07 3.57
N HIS A 11 5.02 -2.00 3.82
CA HIS A 11 4.83 -3.13 4.71
C HIS A 11 5.87 -3.16 5.81
N LEU A 12 5.47 -3.60 7.01
CA LEU A 12 6.36 -3.81 8.14
C LEU A 12 6.04 -5.14 8.83
N TRP A 13 7.06 -5.83 9.33
CA TRP A 13 6.91 -7.07 10.10
C TRP A 13 8.12 -7.35 11.00
N LEU A 14 7.88 -8.12 12.04
CA LEU A 14 8.94 -8.70 12.87
C LEU A 14 9.36 -10.07 12.36
N ASN A 15 8.40 -10.84 11.88
CA ASN A 15 8.64 -12.16 11.30
C ASN A 15 7.55 -12.46 10.28
N VAL A 16 7.94 -13.14 9.19
CA VAL A 16 7.01 -13.67 8.19
C VAL A 16 7.01 -15.18 8.33
N ASP A 17 5.90 -15.74 8.80
CA ASP A 17 5.70 -17.19 8.91
C ASP A 17 4.19 -17.46 8.78
N THR A 18 3.76 -17.88 7.60
CA THR A 18 2.34 -18.00 7.29
C THR A 18 2.08 -19.07 6.23
N VAL A 19 0.80 -19.36 6.00
CA VAL A 19 0.34 -20.25 4.92
C VAL A 19 -0.71 -19.51 4.10
N VAL A 20 -0.51 -19.46 2.77
CA VAL A 20 -1.46 -18.85 1.84
C VAL A 20 -1.82 -19.87 0.75
N ASN A 21 -3.11 -20.17 0.61
CA ASN A 21 -3.60 -21.16 -0.36
C ASN A 21 -2.89 -22.51 -0.29
N GLY A 22 -2.56 -22.98 0.94
CA GLY A 22 -1.86 -24.24 1.19
C GLY A 22 -0.34 -24.19 1.00
N PHE A 23 0.23 -23.07 0.59
CA PHE A 23 1.67 -22.87 0.47
C PHE A 23 2.25 -22.18 1.69
N ALA A 24 3.29 -22.76 2.28
CA ALA A 24 4.04 -22.10 3.33
C ALA A 24 4.85 -20.92 2.78
N ILE A 25 4.87 -19.84 3.55
CA ILE A 25 5.70 -18.65 3.29
C ILE A 25 6.49 -18.40 4.56
N HIS A 26 7.79 -18.67 4.53
CA HIS A 26 8.67 -18.51 5.69
C HIS A 26 10.11 -18.21 5.25
N PRO A 27 10.88 -17.48 6.09
CA PRO A 27 12.27 -17.18 5.82
C PRO A 27 13.14 -18.44 5.80
N LEU A 28 14.19 -18.40 4.98
CA LEU A 28 15.16 -19.49 4.84
C LEU A 28 16.43 -19.20 5.64
N GLU A 29 16.92 -20.20 6.38
CA GLU A 29 18.20 -20.12 7.07
C GLU A 29 19.38 -20.44 6.12
N PRO A 30 20.57 -19.88 6.31
CA PRO A 30 20.94 -18.90 7.35
C PRO A 30 20.65 -17.45 6.95
N ASN A 31 20.21 -17.18 5.74
CA ASN A 31 19.92 -15.84 5.25
C ASN A 31 18.41 -15.65 5.12
N ARG A 32 17.79 -15.06 6.14
CA ARG A 32 16.35 -14.86 6.24
C ARG A 32 15.81 -13.70 5.36
N SER A 33 16.68 -13.04 4.57
CA SER A 33 16.22 -12.14 3.50
C SER A 33 15.60 -12.90 2.32
N ARG A 34 15.85 -14.20 2.23
CA ARG A 34 15.22 -15.14 1.31
C ARG A 34 14.11 -15.90 2.01
N SER A 35 13.08 -16.25 1.27
CA SER A 35 11.95 -17.02 1.80
C SER A 35 11.51 -18.10 0.82
N LEU A 36 10.97 -19.18 1.35
CA LEU A 36 10.10 -20.04 0.57
C LEU A 36 8.82 -19.24 0.27
N PHE A 37 8.46 -19.12 -0.99
CA PHE A 37 7.35 -18.29 -1.47
C PHE A 37 6.58 -19.05 -2.55
N PHE A 38 5.41 -19.57 -2.22
CA PHE A 38 4.60 -20.42 -3.10
C PHE A 38 5.38 -21.59 -3.72
N GLY A 39 6.22 -22.24 -2.91
CA GLY A 39 7.01 -23.41 -3.32
C GLY A 39 8.35 -23.09 -3.99
N GLU A 40 8.70 -21.82 -4.16
CA GLU A 40 9.97 -21.37 -4.72
C GLU A 40 10.79 -20.57 -3.70
N GLU A 41 12.13 -20.71 -3.76
CA GLU A 41 13.01 -19.82 -3.01
C GLU A 41 13.08 -18.46 -3.71
N ARG A 42 12.76 -17.38 -2.98
CA ARG A 42 12.80 -16.01 -3.52
C ARG A 42 13.49 -15.03 -2.58
N GLN A 43 14.12 -14.02 -3.18
CA GLN A 43 14.66 -12.88 -2.46
C GLN A 43 13.50 -11.93 -2.10
N MET A 44 13.07 -11.95 -0.84
CA MET A 44 11.93 -11.17 -0.35
C MET A 44 12.33 -9.82 0.25
N LEU A 45 13.56 -9.72 0.75
CA LEU A 45 14.16 -8.53 1.33
C LEU A 45 15.50 -8.23 0.66
N PRO A 46 16.03 -7.00 0.74
CA PRO A 46 17.41 -6.73 0.34
C PRO A 46 18.40 -7.71 1.00
N PRO A 47 19.44 -8.16 0.28
CA PRO A 47 20.33 -9.23 0.76
C PRO A 47 21.02 -8.96 2.10
N TYR A 48 21.16 -7.69 2.50
CA TYR A 48 21.77 -7.30 3.78
C TYR A 48 20.81 -7.40 4.98
N MET A 49 19.51 -7.57 4.76
CA MET A 49 18.50 -7.77 5.82
C MET A 49 18.43 -9.24 6.22
N ILE A 50 19.56 -9.79 6.63
CA ILE A 50 19.77 -11.24 6.84
C ILE A 50 19.01 -11.84 8.01
N ASP A 51 18.50 -11.01 8.93
CA ASP A 51 17.64 -11.44 10.05
C ASP A 51 16.16 -11.60 9.65
N GLY A 52 15.79 -11.21 8.44
CA GLY A 52 14.42 -11.33 7.91
C GLY A 52 13.42 -10.34 8.49
N GLN A 53 13.86 -9.40 9.33
CA GLN A 53 13.00 -8.40 9.94
C GLN A 53 12.89 -7.15 9.06
N ASN A 54 11.70 -6.57 9.04
CA ASN A 54 11.42 -5.29 8.38
C ASN A 54 10.73 -4.35 9.36
N THR A 55 11.51 -3.77 10.29
CA THR A 55 11.00 -3.00 11.41
C THR A 55 10.72 -1.54 11.07
N ALA A 56 9.89 -0.90 11.89
CA ALA A 56 9.58 0.53 11.79
C ALA A 56 10.86 1.39 11.87
N GLU A 57 11.81 1.04 12.73
CA GLU A 57 13.06 1.78 12.88
C GLU A 57 13.94 1.72 11.63
N ARG A 58 14.00 0.56 10.96
CA ARG A 58 14.67 0.42 9.66
C ARG A 58 13.99 1.24 8.58
N PHE A 59 12.66 1.20 8.56
CA PHE A 59 11.92 1.96 7.57
C PHE A 59 12.02 3.46 7.82
N LEU A 60 11.93 3.93 9.07
CA LEU A 60 12.17 5.33 9.43
C LEU A 60 13.55 5.81 8.96
N SER A 61 14.59 5.01 9.14
CA SER A 61 15.93 5.35 8.63
C SER A 61 15.94 5.52 7.10
N ASN A 62 15.25 4.65 6.35
CA ASN A 62 15.10 4.80 4.89
C ASN A 62 14.26 6.02 4.52
N MET A 63 13.15 6.25 5.24
CA MET A 63 12.28 7.41 5.04
C MET A 63 13.02 8.72 5.27
N ASP A 64 13.77 8.83 6.37
CA ASP A 64 14.52 10.03 6.71
C ASP A 64 15.61 10.32 5.65
N TYR A 65 16.36 9.30 5.23
CA TYR A 65 17.34 9.42 4.15
C TYR A 65 16.69 9.83 2.82
N ALA A 66 15.53 9.26 2.49
CA ALA A 66 14.79 9.58 1.28
C ALA A 66 13.87 10.80 1.43
N GLN A 67 13.84 11.46 2.59
CA GLN A 67 12.96 12.62 2.88
C GLN A 67 11.46 12.34 2.71
N VAL A 68 11.03 11.12 3.08
CA VAL A 68 9.62 10.73 3.11
C VAL A 68 9.05 11.04 4.51
N SER A 69 8.10 11.97 4.57
CA SER A 69 7.58 12.52 5.83
C SER A 69 6.69 11.54 6.60
N ALA A 70 5.87 10.77 5.89
CA ALA A 70 4.94 9.81 6.49
C ALA A 70 4.71 8.62 5.58
N ALA A 71 4.19 7.53 6.14
CA ALA A 71 3.83 6.34 5.36
C ALA A 71 2.58 5.64 5.88
N VAL A 72 1.87 4.99 4.97
CA VAL A 72 0.75 4.10 5.24
C VAL A 72 1.29 2.67 5.25
N ILE A 73 1.10 1.98 6.37
CA ILE A 73 1.54 0.60 6.54
C ILE A 73 0.34 -0.32 6.33
N THR A 74 0.44 -1.10 5.29
CA THR A 74 -0.56 -2.11 4.93
C THR A 74 -0.11 -3.51 5.35
N GLN A 75 -0.99 -4.48 5.21
CA GLN A 75 -0.72 -5.90 5.45
C GLN A 75 -1.22 -6.72 4.27
N GLU A 76 -0.61 -7.87 4.07
CA GLU A 76 -1.03 -8.88 3.12
C GLU A 76 -0.90 -10.27 3.76
N PHE A 77 -1.65 -11.28 3.31
CA PHE A 77 -1.55 -12.63 3.87
C PHE A 77 -0.14 -13.22 3.78
N ILE A 78 0.63 -12.81 2.76
CA ILE A 78 2.04 -13.23 2.61
C ILE A 78 2.97 -12.66 3.69
N ASP A 79 2.58 -11.56 4.34
CA ASP A 79 3.35 -10.97 5.46
C ASP A 79 3.02 -11.67 6.79
N GLY A 80 1.94 -12.45 6.83
CA GLY A 80 1.29 -12.90 8.06
C GLY A 80 0.59 -11.74 8.78
N LEU A 81 -0.21 -12.06 9.79
CA LEU A 81 -0.94 -11.06 10.57
C LEU A 81 0.02 -10.34 11.53
N GLN A 82 0.25 -9.06 11.31
CA GLN A 82 1.16 -8.21 12.08
C GLN A 82 0.42 -7.24 13.02
N ASN A 83 -0.89 -7.44 13.27
CA ASN A 83 -1.76 -6.49 13.97
C ASN A 83 -1.17 -5.96 15.29
N SER A 84 -0.70 -6.85 16.17
CA SER A 84 -0.14 -6.44 17.48
C SER A 84 1.09 -5.55 17.33
N TYR A 85 1.96 -5.85 16.36
CA TYR A 85 3.14 -5.04 16.07
C TYR A 85 2.76 -3.70 15.45
N LEU A 86 1.89 -3.68 14.45
CA LEU A 86 1.50 -2.45 13.77
C LEU A 86 0.71 -1.50 14.67
N LEU A 87 -0.06 -2.02 15.63
CA LEU A 87 -0.70 -1.19 16.64
C LEU A 87 0.33 -0.45 17.50
N GLN A 88 1.40 -1.15 17.93
CA GLN A 88 2.51 -0.52 18.67
C GLN A 88 3.24 0.52 17.82
N VAL A 89 3.49 0.23 16.55
CA VAL A 89 4.13 1.16 15.60
C VAL A 89 3.29 2.43 15.46
N GLN A 90 1.98 2.33 15.23
CA GLN A 90 1.08 3.47 15.11
C GLN A 90 1.04 4.32 16.39
N GLN A 91 1.02 3.67 17.55
CA GLN A 91 1.03 4.36 18.85
C GLN A 91 2.35 5.07 19.13
N ARG A 92 3.48 4.48 18.74
CA ARG A 92 4.81 5.02 18.97
C ARG A 92 5.18 6.15 18.01
N TYR A 93 4.66 6.10 16.78
CA TYR A 93 5.00 7.04 15.71
C TYR A 93 3.74 7.59 15.01
N PRO A 94 2.80 8.23 15.75
CA PRO A 94 1.49 8.60 15.23
C PRO A 94 1.52 9.62 14.09
N ASP A 95 2.57 10.46 14.04
CA ASP A 95 2.74 11.49 13.00
C ASP A 95 3.48 10.94 11.75
N ARG A 96 4.07 9.73 11.86
CA ARG A 96 4.84 9.11 10.79
C ARG A 96 4.09 7.97 10.12
N PHE A 97 3.24 7.24 10.85
CA PHE A 97 2.58 6.05 10.34
C PHE A 97 1.07 6.04 10.54
N PHE A 98 0.37 5.73 9.46
CA PHE A 98 -0.99 5.22 9.50
C PHE A 98 -0.91 3.71 9.26
N CYS A 99 -1.42 2.89 10.17
CA CYS A 99 -1.37 1.44 10.02
C CYS A 99 -2.77 0.86 9.77
N PHE A 100 -2.89 -0.04 8.81
CA PHE A 100 -4.08 -0.86 8.63
C PHE A 100 -4.04 -2.08 9.54
N GLY A 101 -5.17 -2.37 10.20
CA GLY A 101 -5.41 -3.69 10.77
C GLY A 101 -5.92 -4.65 9.69
N MET A 102 -5.69 -5.95 9.85
CA MET A 102 -6.18 -6.97 8.93
C MET A 102 -6.74 -8.16 9.72
N PRO A 103 -8.05 -8.43 9.66
CA PRO A 103 -8.60 -9.65 10.24
C PRO A 103 -8.24 -10.87 9.38
N GLU A 104 -8.34 -12.07 9.96
CA GLU A 104 -8.16 -13.32 9.19
C GLU A 104 -9.41 -13.61 8.35
N LEU A 105 -9.48 -12.96 7.19
CA LEU A 105 -10.64 -12.97 6.27
C LEU A 105 -10.99 -14.34 5.68
N ARG A 106 -10.13 -15.33 5.86
CA ARG A 106 -10.35 -16.71 5.38
C ARG A 106 -11.16 -17.55 6.38
N ASN A 107 -11.34 -17.07 7.60
CA ASN A 107 -12.10 -17.71 8.66
C ASN A 107 -13.46 -17.02 8.83
N SER A 108 -14.47 -17.73 9.32
CA SER A 108 -15.73 -17.13 9.77
C SER A 108 -15.48 -16.26 11.02
N GLY A 109 -16.28 -15.21 11.20
CA GLY A 109 -16.19 -14.29 12.33
C GLY A 109 -15.15 -13.17 12.14
N PHE A 110 -14.64 -12.99 10.95
CA PHE A 110 -13.68 -11.90 10.64
C PHE A 110 -14.29 -10.50 10.84
N CYS A 111 -15.61 -10.35 10.69
CA CYS A 111 -16.28 -9.07 10.96
C CYS A 111 -16.14 -8.67 12.44
N ASP A 112 -16.31 -9.61 13.37
CA ASP A 112 -16.12 -9.33 14.80
C ASP A 112 -14.64 -9.12 15.15
N GLU A 113 -13.72 -9.78 14.45
CA GLU A 113 -12.30 -9.50 14.56
C GLU A 113 -11.97 -8.08 14.08
N ALA A 114 -12.49 -7.65 12.94
CA ALA A 114 -12.34 -6.28 12.44
C ALA A 114 -12.85 -5.25 13.44
N LYS A 115 -14.04 -5.48 14.05
CA LYS A 115 -14.57 -4.60 15.10
C LYS A 115 -13.63 -4.51 16.31
N ARG A 116 -13.02 -5.62 16.73
CA ARG A 116 -12.01 -5.62 17.81
C ARG A 116 -10.77 -4.82 17.44
N LEU A 117 -10.25 -4.97 16.23
CA LEU A 117 -9.10 -4.19 15.73
C LEU A 117 -9.42 -2.69 15.73
N ILE A 118 -10.60 -2.31 15.26
CA ILE A 118 -11.07 -0.92 15.27
C ILE A 118 -11.18 -0.39 16.72
N ALA A 119 -11.73 -1.17 17.63
CA ALA A 119 -11.82 -0.80 19.05
C ALA A 119 -10.45 -0.66 19.73
N GLN A 120 -9.41 -1.36 19.23
CA GLN A 120 -8.03 -1.21 19.68
C GLN A 120 -7.35 0.06 19.15
N GLY A 121 -7.93 0.74 18.16
CA GLY A 121 -7.45 2.02 17.65
C GLY A 121 -6.97 2.01 16.19
N PHE A 122 -7.15 0.93 15.42
CA PHE A 122 -6.95 0.98 13.99
C PHE A 122 -7.99 1.87 13.32
N ARG A 123 -7.51 2.76 12.45
CA ARG A 123 -8.36 3.69 11.68
C ARG A 123 -8.62 3.21 10.25
N GLY A 124 -8.09 2.05 9.89
CA GLY A 124 -8.27 1.41 8.60
C GLY A 124 -8.21 -0.11 8.73
N ILE A 125 -8.95 -0.79 7.86
CA ILE A 125 -8.92 -2.26 7.70
C ILE A 125 -8.48 -2.61 6.30
N LYS A 126 -7.55 -3.55 6.19
CA LYS A 126 -7.03 -4.07 4.91
C LYS A 126 -7.79 -5.32 4.49
N VAL A 127 -8.12 -5.38 3.19
CA VAL A 127 -8.73 -6.53 2.53
C VAL A 127 -7.89 -6.91 1.29
N PRO A 128 -7.03 -7.94 1.36
CA PRO A 128 -6.31 -8.45 0.19
C PRO A 128 -7.23 -9.36 -0.64
N ALA A 129 -8.23 -8.77 -1.32
CA ALA A 129 -9.25 -9.50 -2.07
C ALA A 129 -8.68 -10.33 -3.22
N ALA A 130 -7.51 -9.97 -3.74
CA ALA A 130 -6.78 -10.75 -4.74
C ALA A 130 -6.37 -12.16 -4.23
N ARG A 131 -6.30 -12.36 -2.90
CA ARG A 131 -5.98 -13.65 -2.25
C ARG A 131 -7.19 -14.40 -1.74
N LEU A 132 -8.37 -13.80 -1.84
CA LEU A 132 -9.65 -14.43 -1.54
C LEU A 132 -10.23 -15.09 -2.80
N PRO A 133 -11.31 -15.88 -2.70
CA PRO A 133 -12.03 -16.34 -3.89
C PRO A 133 -12.43 -15.17 -4.79
N GLN A 134 -12.56 -15.41 -6.10
CA GLN A 134 -12.97 -14.37 -7.05
C GLN A 134 -14.27 -13.68 -6.61
N GLN A 135 -15.23 -14.45 -6.11
CA GLN A 135 -16.43 -13.93 -5.43
C GLN A 135 -16.09 -13.74 -3.94
N PHE A 136 -15.48 -12.59 -3.61
CA PHE A 136 -15.08 -12.28 -2.24
C PHE A 136 -16.20 -11.64 -1.42
N LEU A 137 -17.15 -10.97 -2.08
CA LEU A 137 -18.24 -10.27 -1.42
C LEU A 137 -19.31 -11.26 -0.96
N ASN A 138 -19.61 -11.24 0.33
CA ASN A 138 -20.66 -12.00 1.00
C ASN A 138 -21.31 -11.14 2.11
N ASP A 139 -22.32 -11.67 2.78
CA ASP A 139 -23.07 -10.94 3.81
C ASP A 139 -22.18 -10.49 4.98
N GLU A 140 -21.23 -11.32 5.42
CA GLU A 140 -20.32 -10.96 6.52
C GLU A 140 -19.35 -9.84 6.07
N MET A 141 -18.87 -9.87 4.83
CA MET A 141 -18.04 -8.81 4.26
C MET A 141 -18.82 -7.49 4.18
N MET A 142 -20.06 -7.52 3.72
CA MET A 142 -20.91 -6.33 3.70
C MET A 142 -21.22 -5.79 5.09
N GLN A 143 -21.45 -6.64 6.09
CA GLN A 143 -21.62 -6.21 7.48
C GLN A 143 -20.37 -5.50 7.98
N MET A 144 -19.16 -5.98 7.65
CA MET A 144 -17.91 -5.34 8.01
C MET A 144 -17.79 -3.96 7.34
N PHE A 145 -18.09 -3.84 6.04
CA PHE A 145 -18.02 -2.56 5.32
C PHE A 145 -19.02 -1.53 5.86
N HIS A 146 -20.24 -1.91 6.13
CA HIS A 146 -21.21 -1.02 6.78
C HIS A 146 -20.76 -0.56 8.17
N TYR A 147 -20.18 -1.47 8.96
CA TYR A 147 -19.60 -1.10 10.26
C TYR A 147 -18.44 -0.11 10.10
N MET A 148 -17.56 -0.33 9.13
CA MET A 148 -16.44 0.57 8.83
C MET A 148 -16.94 1.96 8.41
N GLU A 149 -17.94 2.03 7.53
CA GLU A 149 -18.56 3.29 7.10
C GLU A 149 -19.11 4.07 8.29
N GLN A 150 -19.91 3.43 9.15
CA GLN A 150 -20.52 4.04 10.34
C GLN A 150 -19.48 4.60 11.32
N HIS A 151 -18.28 4.03 11.36
CA HIS A 151 -17.21 4.42 12.26
C HIS A 151 -16.10 5.24 11.59
N ASN A 152 -16.29 5.68 10.34
CA ASN A 152 -15.31 6.42 9.54
C ASN A 152 -13.96 5.69 9.41
N ILE A 153 -13.99 4.37 9.26
CA ILE A 153 -12.80 3.52 9.06
C ILE A 153 -12.49 3.41 7.58
N ILE A 154 -11.24 3.56 7.22
CA ILE A 154 -10.78 3.49 5.82
C ILE A 154 -10.65 2.03 5.38
N LEU A 155 -11.16 1.71 4.20
CA LEU A 155 -10.92 0.44 3.52
C LEU A 155 -9.67 0.56 2.63
N GLY A 156 -8.64 -0.24 2.91
CA GLY A 156 -7.57 -0.53 1.96
C GLY A 156 -7.85 -1.87 1.28
N ILE A 157 -7.92 -1.91 -0.04
CA ILE A 157 -8.27 -3.15 -0.75
C ILE A 157 -7.36 -3.39 -1.95
N GLU A 158 -6.98 -4.63 -2.15
CA GLU A 158 -6.30 -5.10 -3.36
C GLU A 158 -7.21 -6.05 -4.13
N LEU A 159 -7.47 -5.72 -5.38
CA LEU A 159 -8.32 -6.52 -6.25
C LEU A 159 -7.50 -7.47 -7.13
N MET A 160 -8.11 -8.55 -7.59
CA MET A 160 -7.53 -9.40 -8.63
C MET A 160 -7.24 -8.62 -9.90
N ASP A 161 -6.27 -9.09 -10.68
CA ASP A 161 -5.90 -8.48 -11.95
C ASP A 161 -7.13 -8.24 -12.86
N GLY A 162 -7.15 -7.09 -13.51
CA GLY A 162 -8.18 -6.73 -14.46
C GLY A 162 -9.51 -6.35 -13.81
N ASP A 163 -10.61 -6.91 -14.33
CA ASP A 163 -11.98 -6.53 -13.99
C ASP A 163 -12.75 -7.59 -13.17
N ALA A 164 -12.08 -8.69 -12.79
CA ALA A 164 -12.73 -9.85 -12.17
C ALA A 164 -13.55 -9.55 -10.91
N GLN A 165 -13.16 -8.51 -10.14
CA GLN A 165 -13.82 -8.11 -8.90
C GLN A 165 -14.43 -6.69 -8.96
N VAL A 166 -14.36 -6.02 -10.11
CA VAL A 166 -14.84 -4.63 -10.27
C VAL A 166 -16.34 -4.51 -9.98
N ALA A 167 -17.17 -5.42 -10.50
CA ALA A 167 -18.61 -5.39 -10.25
C ALA A 167 -18.98 -5.53 -8.77
N GLN A 168 -18.21 -6.31 -8.01
CA GLN A 168 -18.40 -6.44 -6.56
C GLN A 168 -18.01 -5.14 -5.84
N MET A 169 -16.93 -4.48 -6.28
CA MET A 169 -16.54 -3.19 -5.73
C MET A 169 -17.56 -2.09 -6.04
N GLU A 170 -18.16 -2.08 -7.22
CA GLU A 170 -19.29 -1.17 -7.51
C GLU A 170 -20.44 -1.38 -6.53
N THR A 171 -20.77 -2.64 -6.21
CA THR A 171 -21.78 -2.94 -5.18
C THR A 171 -21.39 -2.34 -3.82
N VAL A 172 -20.15 -2.55 -3.37
CA VAL A 172 -19.66 -1.99 -2.10
C VAL A 172 -19.74 -0.46 -2.09
N ILE A 173 -19.31 0.19 -3.17
CA ILE A 173 -19.30 1.65 -3.29
C ILE A 173 -20.73 2.22 -3.25
N HIS A 174 -21.69 1.55 -3.88
CA HIS A 174 -23.09 1.97 -3.86
C HIS A 174 -23.78 1.73 -2.52
N GLU A 175 -23.53 0.61 -1.86
CA GLU A 175 -24.10 0.26 -0.56
C GLU A 175 -23.45 1.04 0.60
N CYS A 176 -22.17 1.47 0.44
CA CYS A 176 -21.41 2.20 1.44
C CYS A 176 -20.82 3.51 0.85
N PRO A 177 -21.68 4.50 0.48
CA PRO A 177 -21.24 5.69 -0.27
C PRO A 177 -20.33 6.65 0.52
N GLN A 178 -20.25 6.53 1.86
CA GLN A 178 -19.37 7.33 2.71
C GLN A 178 -18.09 6.58 3.11
N LEU A 179 -17.99 5.27 2.81
CA LEU A 179 -16.81 4.49 3.09
C LEU A 179 -15.64 4.98 2.24
N LYS A 180 -14.58 5.48 2.87
CA LYS A 180 -13.36 5.85 2.16
C LYS A 180 -12.60 4.60 1.71
N ILE A 181 -12.30 4.50 0.42
CA ILE A 181 -11.70 3.30 -0.19
C ILE A 181 -10.40 3.68 -0.89
N ALA A 182 -9.29 3.02 -0.54
CA ALA A 182 -8.03 3.06 -1.26
C ALA A 182 -7.82 1.72 -1.97
N ILE A 183 -7.79 1.74 -3.32
CA ILE A 183 -7.52 0.55 -4.14
C ILE A 183 -6.02 0.51 -4.45
N GLY A 184 -5.38 -0.61 -4.14
CA GLY A 184 -3.95 -0.81 -4.24
C GLY A 184 -3.43 -1.17 -5.63
N HIS A 185 -2.09 -1.07 -5.77
CA HIS A 185 -1.30 -1.55 -6.91
C HIS A 185 -1.67 -1.00 -8.28
N PHE A 186 -2.33 0.16 -8.34
CA PHE A 186 -2.66 0.84 -9.60
C PHE A 186 -3.40 -0.04 -10.62
N GLY A 187 -4.29 -0.91 -10.12
CA GLY A 187 -5.02 -1.88 -10.94
C GLY A 187 -4.13 -2.90 -11.65
N MET A 188 -2.89 -3.13 -11.18
CA MET A 188 -1.89 -3.97 -11.84
C MET A 188 -1.66 -3.53 -13.30
N VAL A 189 -1.22 -2.30 -13.50
CA VAL A 189 -1.18 -1.53 -14.76
C VAL A 189 -0.56 -2.23 -15.98
N THR A 190 0.27 -3.24 -15.77
CA THR A 190 0.85 -4.07 -16.85
C THR A 190 -0.05 -5.25 -17.25
N ARG A 191 -1.20 -5.42 -16.59
CA ARG A 191 -2.16 -6.49 -16.88
C ARG A 191 -3.32 -5.98 -17.75
N PRO A 192 -3.99 -6.86 -18.53
CA PRO A 192 -5.19 -6.48 -19.28
C PRO A 192 -6.27 -5.89 -18.36
N ASN A 193 -7.09 -4.99 -18.90
CA ASN A 193 -8.25 -4.37 -18.22
C ASN A 193 -7.96 -3.60 -16.93
N TRP A 194 -6.70 -3.25 -16.62
CA TRP A 194 -6.32 -2.51 -15.42
C TRP A 194 -7.10 -1.20 -15.24
N MET A 195 -7.47 -0.54 -16.34
CA MET A 195 -8.22 0.72 -16.32
C MET A 195 -9.62 0.57 -15.71
N SER A 196 -10.17 -0.64 -15.67
CA SER A 196 -11.47 -0.89 -15.03
C SER A 196 -11.41 -0.60 -13.52
N GLN A 197 -10.30 -0.93 -12.86
CA GLN A 197 -10.10 -0.61 -11.45
C GLN A 197 -9.85 0.90 -11.24
N ILE A 198 -9.10 1.55 -12.14
CA ILE A 198 -8.88 3.00 -12.06
C ILE A 198 -10.22 3.75 -12.12
N ARG A 199 -11.13 3.32 -12.99
CA ARG A 199 -12.45 3.95 -13.15
C ARG A 199 -13.32 3.93 -11.90
N LEU A 200 -13.10 3.03 -10.97
CA LEU A 200 -13.76 3.04 -9.67
C LEU A 200 -13.50 4.36 -8.90
N ALA A 201 -12.36 5.01 -9.13
CA ALA A 201 -12.05 6.30 -8.51
C ALA A 201 -12.83 7.50 -9.11
N ARG A 202 -13.73 7.29 -10.07
CA ARG A 202 -14.74 8.29 -10.46
C ARG A 202 -15.75 8.55 -9.33
N HIS A 203 -15.95 7.60 -8.43
CA HIS A 203 -16.71 7.79 -7.21
C HIS A 203 -15.94 8.67 -6.22
N GLU A 204 -16.65 9.55 -5.51
CA GLU A 204 -16.02 10.57 -4.65
C GLU A 204 -15.18 9.97 -3.52
N ASN A 205 -15.63 8.86 -2.94
CA ASN A 205 -15.03 8.17 -1.81
C ASN A 205 -13.89 7.22 -2.16
N VAL A 206 -13.58 7.03 -3.46
CA VAL A 206 -12.56 6.06 -3.93
C VAL A 206 -11.30 6.77 -4.41
N TYR A 207 -10.15 6.24 -4.02
CA TYR A 207 -8.80 6.66 -4.42
C TYR A 207 -7.99 5.46 -4.88
N ILE A 208 -6.99 5.70 -5.72
CA ILE A 208 -6.05 4.69 -6.23
C ILE A 208 -4.66 5.00 -5.69
N GLU A 209 -3.98 4.00 -5.14
CA GLU A 209 -2.57 4.12 -4.79
C GLU A 209 -1.70 3.24 -5.69
N SER A 210 -0.46 3.68 -5.91
CA SER A 210 0.43 3.09 -6.92
C SER A 210 1.43 2.09 -6.35
N GLY A 211 1.10 1.41 -5.24
CA GLY A 211 2.01 0.46 -4.60
C GLY A 211 2.75 -0.41 -5.61
N GLY A 212 4.08 -0.28 -5.62
CA GLY A 212 4.92 -1.10 -6.47
C GLY A 212 4.93 -0.78 -7.95
N ILE A 213 4.47 0.38 -8.40
CA ILE A 213 4.45 0.70 -9.84
C ILE A 213 5.84 0.54 -10.50
N THR A 214 6.91 0.79 -9.78
CA THR A 214 8.28 0.63 -10.30
C THR A 214 8.65 -0.82 -10.56
N TRP A 215 8.21 -1.78 -9.73
CA TRP A 215 8.48 -3.19 -10.01
C TRP A 215 7.57 -3.75 -11.11
N LEU A 216 6.38 -3.18 -11.32
CA LEU A 216 5.54 -3.52 -12.47
C LEU A 216 6.19 -3.17 -13.81
N PHE A 217 7.06 -2.16 -13.83
CA PHE A 217 7.84 -1.74 -15.00
C PHE A 217 9.33 -2.08 -14.86
N ASN A 218 9.68 -3.11 -14.09
CA ASN A 218 11.08 -3.47 -13.81
C ASN A 218 11.89 -3.90 -15.06
N ASP A 219 11.23 -4.26 -16.16
CA ASP A 219 11.88 -4.49 -17.46
C ASP A 219 12.37 -3.18 -18.12
N GLU A 220 11.86 -2.03 -17.69
CA GLU A 220 12.41 -0.72 -18.02
C GLU A 220 13.44 -0.31 -16.98
N PHE A 221 14.50 0.35 -17.42
CA PHE A 221 15.40 1.01 -16.49
C PHE A 221 14.83 2.35 -16.02
N TYR A 222 15.28 2.82 -14.84
CA TYR A 222 15.02 4.17 -14.38
C TYR A 222 15.27 5.20 -15.50
N PRO A 223 14.41 6.21 -15.75
CA PRO A 223 13.34 6.72 -14.91
C PRO A 223 11.90 6.21 -15.22
N TYR A 224 11.71 5.03 -15.73
CA TYR A 224 10.40 4.40 -15.95
C TYR A 224 9.41 5.22 -16.81
N PRO A 225 9.72 5.53 -18.07
CA PRO A 225 8.85 6.37 -18.90
C PRO A 225 7.45 5.77 -19.13
N SER A 226 7.32 4.43 -19.15
CA SER A 226 5.99 3.80 -19.26
C SER A 226 5.18 3.93 -17.98
N ALA A 227 5.80 3.96 -16.79
CA ALA A 227 5.10 4.26 -15.55
C ALA A 227 4.54 5.69 -15.56
N ILE A 228 5.32 6.68 -16.01
CA ILE A 228 4.84 8.08 -16.16
C ILE A 228 3.65 8.15 -17.11
N LYS A 229 3.72 7.48 -18.27
CA LYS A 229 2.60 7.44 -19.23
C LYS A 229 1.35 6.79 -18.63
N ALA A 230 1.52 5.73 -17.84
CA ALA A 230 0.42 5.04 -17.17
C ALA A 230 -0.23 5.93 -16.09
N ILE A 231 0.55 6.63 -15.28
CA ILE A 231 0.04 7.57 -14.28
C ILE A 231 -0.74 8.70 -14.96
N LYS A 232 -0.20 9.29 -16.03
CA LYS A 232 -0.91 10.34 -16.80
C LYS A 232 -2.21 9.83 -17.38
N LYS A 233 -2.21 8.62 -17.97
CA LYS A 233 -3.42 8.01 -18.52
C LYS A 233 -4.50 7.77 -17.43
N ALA A 234 -4.11 7.38 -16.25
CA ALA A 234 -5.03 7.27 -15.12
C ALA A 234 -5.54 8.65 -14.66
N ALA A 235 -4.65 9.64 -14.61
CA ALA A 235 -5.03 11.02 -14.27
C ALA A 235 -5.98 11.65 -15.29
N ASP A 236 -5.81 11.37 -16.57
CA ASP A 236 -6.75 11.79 -17.62
C ASP A 236 -8.15 11.16 -17.43
N GLU A 237 -8.23 9.96 -16.84
CA GLU A 237 -9.47 9.23 -16.60
C GLU A 237 -10.22 9.70 -15.33
N VAL A 238 -9.50 9.95 -14.22
CA VAL A 238 -10.10 10.20 -12.91
C VAL A 238 -9.62 11.47 -12.23
N GLY A 239 -8.65 12.17 -12.79
CA GLY A 239 -8.01 13.35 -12.23
C GLY A 239 -6.86 13.01 -11.26
N TRP A 240 -5.85 13.88 -11.23
CA TRP A 240 -4.69 13.76 -10.32
C TRP A 240 -5.08 13.71 -8.84
N HIS A 241 -6.20 14.35 -8.47
CA HIS A 241 -6.70 14.40 -7.09
C HIS A 241 -7.20 13.06 -6.56
N LYS A 242 -7.23 12.01 -7.38
CA LYS A 242 -7.64 10.65 -7.02
C LYS A 242 -6.47 9.65 -6.89
N LEU A 243 -5.28 10.07 -7.25
CA LEU A 243 -4.12 9.19 -7.34
C LEU A 243 -3.13 9.48 -6.20
N MET A 244 -2.58 8.44 -5.60
CA MET A 244 -1.58 8.53 -4.53
C MET A 244 -0.36 7.67 -4.90
N TRP A 245 0.83 8.16 -4.57
CA TRP A 245 2.05 7.36 -4.68
C TRP A 245 2.18 6.39 -3.51
N GLY A 246 2.55 5.14 -3.80
CA GLY A 246 2.95 4.12 -2.85
C GLY A 246 4.15 3.33 -3.38
N SER A 247 5.07 2.95 -2.52
CA SER A 247 6.32 2.30 -2.90
C SER A 247 6.23 0.78 -3.02
N ASP A 248 5.39 0.15 -2.23
CA ASP A 248 5.44 -1.29 -1.93
C ASP A 248 6.78 -1.69 -1.28
N TYR A 249 7.30 -0.83 -0.36
CA TYR A 249 8.45 -1.17 0.48
C TYR A 249 8.10 -2.37 1.38
N PRO A 250 8.96 -3.37 1.58
CA PRO A 250 10.38 -3.43 1.18
C PRO A 250 10.61 -4.12 -0.18
N ARG A 251 9.58 -4.62 -0.86
CA ARG A 251 9.75 -5.32 -2.14
C ARG A 251 10.50 -4.48 -3.16
N THR A 252 10.13 -3.24 -3.33
CA THR A 252 10.75 -2.29 -4.26
C THR A 252 12.24 -2.15 -4.03
N ILE A 253 12.70 -2.14 -2.77
CA ILE A 253 14.13 -1.96 -2.47
C ILE A 253 14.98 -3.22 -2.67
N THR A 254 14.43 -4.30 -3.15
CA THR A 254 15.22 -5.44 -3.64
C THR A 254 15.85 -5.15 -5.01
N ALA A 255 15.32 -4.19 -5.75
CA ALA A 255 15.75 -3.85 -7.11
C ALA A 255 16.34 -2.43 -7.23
N ILE A 256 15.78 -1.46 -6.49
CA ILE A 256 16.17 -0.03 -6.55
C ILE A 256 16.28 0.56 -5.14
N THR A 257 16.81 1.78 -5.03
CA THR A 257 16.76 2.50 -3.73
C THR A 257 15.36 3.01 -3.43
N TYR A 258 15.03 3.17 -2.16
CA TYR A 258 13.73 3.69 -1.74
C TYR A 258 13.45 5.08 -2.37
N LYS A 259 14.46 5.97 -2.43
CA LYS A 259 14.33 7.27 -3.08
C LYS A 259 13.99 7.16 -4.57
N MET A 260 14.56 6.22 -5.30
CA MET A 260 14.27 6.03 -6.73
C MET A 260 12.82 5.63 -6.98
N SER A 261 12.12 5.05 -6.00
CA SER A 261 10.72 4.61 -6.16
C SER A 261 9.73 5.76 -6.36
N TYR A 262 10.08 6.99 -5.98
CA TYR A 262 9.28 8.20 -6.26
C TYR A 262 10.00 9.25 -7.09
N ASP A 263 11.34 9.25 -7.09
CA ASP A 263 12.15 10.31 -7.67
C ASP A 263 12.02 10.41 -9.21
N PHE A 264 11.62 9.32 -9.85
CA PHE A 264 11.27 9.33 -11.28
C PHE A 264 10.09 10.26 -11.58
N VAL A 265 9.15 10.43 -10.64
CA VAL A 265 8.04 11.39 -10.75
C VAL A 265 8.55 12.82 -10.50
N THR A 266 9.32 13.03 -9.42
CA THR A 266 9.84 14.39 -9.09
C THR A 266 10.69 14.96 -10.20
N LYS A 267 11.48 14.13 -10.87
CA LYS A 267 12.36 14.52 -11.98
C LYS A 267 11.69 14.56 -13.36
N SER A 268 10.48 14.01 -13.46
CA SER A 268 9.75 14.03 -14.74
C SER A 268 9.43 15.46 -15.15
N LYS A 269 9.67 15.77 -16.41
CA LYS A 269 9.25 17.03 -17.07
C LYS A 269 7.85 16.94 -17.68
N GLU A 270 7.25 15.74 -17.66
CA GLU A 270 5.93 15.47 -18.22
C GLU A 270 4.79 15.65 -17.22
N VAL A 271 5.12 15.86 -15.94
CA VAL A 271 4.16 16.06 -14.84
C VAL A 271 4.40 17.43 -14.25
N ALA A 272 3.36 18.26 -14.12
CA ALA A 272 3.47 19.60 -13.54
C ALA A 272 3.69 19.54 -12.01
N ASP A 273 4.23 20.60 -11.42
CA ASP A 273 4.63 20.57 -10.01
C ASP A 273 3.43 20.48 -9.05
N ASP A 274 2.29 21.03 -9.41
CA ASP A 274 1.04 20.90 -8.66
C ASP A 274 0.46 19.46 -8.76
N GLU A 275 0.58 18.81 -9.93
CA GLU A 275 0.20 17.41 -10.13
C GLU A 275 1.11 16.46 -9.34
N LYS A 276 2.45 16.72 -9.34
CA LYS A 276 3.39 16.00 -8.48
C LYS A 276 3.00 16.13 -7.00
N ALA A 277 2.67 17.33 -6.55
CA ALA A 277 2.28 17.57 -5.18
C ALA A 277 1.00 16.82 -4.79
N LEU A 278 0.01 16.74 -5.70
CA LEU A 278 -1.20 15.92 -5.49
C LEU A 278 -0.84 14.44 -5.36
N PHE A 279 -0.11 13.90 -6.31
CA PHE A 279 0.24 12.48 -6.37
C PHE A 279 1.16 12.03 -5.22
N LEU A 280 2.17 12.84 -4.89
CA LEU A 280 3.21 12.44 -3.96
C LEU A 280 2.86 12.68 -2.48
N TYR A 281 1.92 13.59 -2.14
CA TYR A 281 1.59 13.78 -0.73
C TYR A 281 0.19 14.35 -0.43
N LYS A 282 -0.32 15.36 -1.17
CA LYS A 282 -1.55 16.09 -0.78
C LYS A 282 -2.77 15.17 -0.68
N ASN A 283 -2.91 14.25 -1.64
CA ASN A 283 -4.03 13.32 -1.67
C ASN A 283 -3.94 12.34 -0.50
N ALA A 284 -2.78 11.75 -0.26
CA ALA A 284 -2.57 10.83 0.86
C ALA A 284 -2.73 11.53 2.22
N GLN A 285 -2.19 12.77 2.36
CA GLN A 285 -2.35 13.56 3.57
C GLN A 285 -3.84 13.78 3.91
N LYS A 286 -4.63 14.24 2.92
CA LYS A 286 -6.07 14.48 3.07
C LYS A 286 -6.84 13.20 3.32
N PHE A 287 -6.54 12.14 2.56
CA PHE A 287 -7.29 10.89 2.59
C PHE A 287 -7.09 10.13 3.90
N PHE A 288 -5.86 9.95 4.35
CA PHE A 288 -5.53 9.25 5.59
C PHE A 288 -5.58 10.14 6.84
N GLY A 289 -5.72 11.45 6.67
CA GLY A 289 -5.83 12.39 7.77
C GLY A 289 -4.51 12.62 8.51
N PHE A 290 -3.38 12.64 7.81
CA PHE A 290 -2.12 13.11 8.38
C PHE A 290 -2.22 14.60 8.70
N GLY A 291 -1.77 14.97 9.90
CA GLY A 291 -1.71 16.36 10.35
C GLY A 291 -0.61 17.17 9.65
N GLU A 292 0.04 18.04 10.41
CA GLU A 292 1.21 18.76 9.95
C GLU A 292 2.36 17.79 9.68
N LEU A 293 2.91 17.84 8.47
CA LEU A 293 3.98 16.95 8.06
C LEU A 293 5.34 17.44 8.58
N ILE A 294 6.16 16.51 9.02
CA ILE A 294 7.51 16.80 9.52
C ILE A 294 8.40 17.20 8.34
N GLU A 295 9.05 18.36 8.46
CA GLU A 295 10.14 18.74 7.56
C GLU A 295 11.41 18.00 7.98
N LEU A 296 11.89 17.14 7.08
CA LEU A 296 13.08 16.33 7.32
C LEU A 296 14.34 17.07 6.84
N PRO A 297 15.39 17.14 7.65
CA PRO A 297 16.64 17.78 7.23
C PRO A 297 17.27 16.97 6.09
N TYR A 298 17.71 17.67 5.04
CA TYR A 298 18.51 17.04 4.01
C TYR A 298 19.91 16.75 4.54
N ILE A 299 20.29 15.48 4.51
CA ILE A 299 21.64 15.04 4.91
C ILE A 299 22.39 14.66 3.64
N LYS A 300 23.48 15.40 3.37
CA LYS A 300 24.35 15.10 2.24
C LYS A 300 24.97 13.71 2.37
N ASN A 301 25.03 12.98 1.30
CA ASN A 301 25.81 11.76 1.27
C ASN A 301 27.29 12.06 1.02
N MET A 302 28.15 11.05 1.18
CA MET A 302 29.60 11.21 1.12
C MET A 302 30.10 11.72 -0.26
N SER A 303 29.32 11.57 -1.33
CA SER A 303 29.68 11.95 -2.71
C SER A 303 29.22 13.36 -3.09
N GLU A 304 28.54 14.09 -2.21
CA GLU A 304 28.12 15.46 -2.38
C GLU A 304 29.05 16.41 -1.59
#